data_0c23d46a291d05ba2aaf0ee555da2f54
#
_entry.id   0c23d46a291d05ba2aaf0ee555da2f54
#
_cell.length_a   1.000
_cell.length_b   1.000
_cell.length_c   1.000
_cell.angle_alpha   90.00
_cell.angle_beta   90.00
_cell.angle_gamma   90.00
#
_symmetry.space_group_name_H-M   'P 1'
#
loop_
_entity.id
_entity.type
_entity.pdbx_description
1 polymer ?
#
loop_
_entity_poly.entity_id
_entity_poly.type
_entity_poly.pdbx_seq_one_letter_code
_entity_poly.pdbx_strand_id
1 'polypeptide(L)'
;MNNLLHVGLDVGSTTVKIIVMDENLNIIYRDYQRHFSDTKNTVCSVLDKLIESYPDNLFTIALTGSGAMSAANFLDLPFIQEVVSCKRAVEKYIPQTDVVIELGGEDAKIIYFDNSIEQRMNGTCAGGTGAFIDQMASLLHTDASRIK
;
A
#
# COMPACT_ATOMS: atom_id res chain seq x y z
N MET A 1 -1.43 30.40 -0.88
CA MET A 1 -2.32 29.65 0.04
C MET A 1 -1.77 28.24 0.11
N ASN A 2 -1.45 27.76 1.29
CA ASN A 2 -0.95 26.39 1.43
C ASN A 2 -2.13 25.44 1.23
N ASN A 3 -2.13 24.69 0.12
CA ASN A 3 -3.20 23.72 -0.15
C ASN A 3 -2.99 22.51 0.75
N LEU A 4 -4.07 21.96 1.29
CA LEU A 4 -4.05 20.74 2.08
C LEU A 4 -4.01 19.53 1.14
N LEU A 5 -3.02 18.68 1.31
CA LEU A 5 -2.90 17.42 0.59
C LEU A 5 -3.16 16.22 1.51
N HIS A 6 -3.80 15.20 0.97
CA HIS A 6 -4.12 13.97 1.70
C HIS A 6 -3.19 12.85 1.25
N VAL A 7 -2.47 12.26 2.19
CA VAL A 7 -1.45 11.25 1.93
C VAL A 7 -1.86 9.91 2.53
N GLY A 8 -1.90 8.88 1.71
CA GLY A 8 -2.01 7.49 2.12
C GLY A 8 -0.67 6.77 1.94
N LEU A 9 -0.16 6.14 2.99
CA LEU A 9 1.08 5.38 2.97
C LEU A 9 0.78 3.91 3.32
N ASP A 10 1.03 3.00 2.37
CA ASP A 10 0.91 1.57 2.57
C ASP A 10 2.31 0.95 2.73
N VAL A 11 2.59 0.46 3.93
CA VAL A 11 3.85 -0.22 4.26
C VAL A 11 3.58 -1.71 4.39
N GLY A 12 3.73 -2.42 3.28
CA GLY A 12 3.57 -3.87 3.22
C GLY A 12 4.83 -4.64 3.63
N SER A 13 4.78 -5.97 3.53
CA SER A 13 5.89 -6.88 3.85
C SER A 13 7.10 -6.72 2.91
N THR A 14 6.89 -6.30 1.67
CA THR A 14 7.95 -6.21 0.64
C THR A 14 8.07 -4.82 0.02
N THR A 15 7.07 -3.96 0.18
CA THR A 15 6.94 -2.70 -0.56
C THR A 15 6.40 -1.57 0.29
N VAL A 16 6.79 -0.34 -0.05
CA VAL A 16 6.18 0.90 0.43
C VAL A 16 5.51 1.59 -0.76
N LYS A 17 4.27 1.98 -0.58
CA LYS A 17 3.48 2.69 -1.58
C LYS A 17 2.94 3.98 -0.99
N ILE A 18 2.93 5.04 -1.78
CA ILE A 18 2.36 6.33 -1.39
C ILE A 18 1.38 6.82 -2.45
N ILE A 19 0.28 7.40 -1.99
CA ILE A 19 -0.67 8.14 -2.81
C ILE A 19 -0.86 9.51 -2.19
N VAL A 20 -0.82 10.55 -3.03
CA VAL A 20 -1.16 11.92 -2.63
C VAL A 20 -2.39 12.37 -3.40
N MET A 21 -3.34 12.93 -2.69
CA MET A 21 -4.58 13.45 -3.25
C MET A 21 -4.73 14.93 -2.93
N ASP A 22 -5.35 15.68 -3.85
CA ASP A 22 -5.77 17.05 -3.63
C ASP A 22 -7.02 17.15 -2.73
N GLU A 23 -7.48 18.37 -2.45
CA GLU A 23 -8.69 18.64 -1.65
C GLU A 23 -9.97 18.04 -2.27
N ASN A 24 -9.98 17.77 -3.58
CA ASN A 24 -11.08 17.11 -4.29
C ASN A 24 -10.95 15.59 -4.33
N LEU A 25 -9.93 15.05 -3.65
CA LEU A 25 -9.56 13.64 -3.61
C LEU A 25 -9.16 13.09 -4.99
N ASN A 26 -8.63 13.92 -5.88
CA ASN A 26 -7.98 13.45 -7.10
C ASN A 26 -6.55 13.02 -6.78
N ILE A 27 -6.13 11.89 -7.31
CA ILE A 27 -4.76 11.40 -7.15
C ILE A 27 -3.84 12.28 -8.01
N ILE A 28 -2.92 13.01 -7.36
CA ILE A 28 -1.95 13.91 -8.01
C ILE A 28 -0.52 13.36 -8.02
N TYR A 29 -0.22 12.41 -7.12
CA TYR A 29 1.08 11.73 -7.07
C TYR A 29 0.92 10.31 -6.57
N ARG A 30 1.77 9.41 -7.04
CA ARG A 30 1.89 8.03 -6.58
C ARG A 30 3.31 7.52 -6.78
N ASP A 31 3.80 6.74 -5.82
CA ASP A 31 5.07 6.02 -5.93
C ASP A 31 4.94 4.62 -5.34
N TYR A 32 5.80 3.72 -5.80
CA TYR A 32 5.85 2.33 -5.39
C TYR A 32 7.31 1.90 -5.30
N GLN A 33 7.77 1.53 -4.12
CA GLN A 33 9.16 1.14 -3.89
C GLN A 33 9.25 -0.20 -3.17
N ARG A 34 10.21 -1.03 -3.56
CA ARG A 34 10.60 -2.22 -2.79
C ARG A 34 11.56 -1.79 -1.70
N HIS A 35 11.35 -2.30 -0.48
CA HIS A 35 12.18 -1.92 0.65
C HIS A 35 13.34 -2.92 0.94
N PHE A 36 13.33 -4.11 0.33
CA PHE A 36 14.40 -5.11 0.50
C PHE A 36 14.83 -5.30 1.97
N SER A 37 13.85 -5.40 2.88
CA SER A 37 14.01 -5.46 4.33
C SER A 37 14.52 -4.17 5.00
N ASP A 38 14.75 -3.09 4.26
CA ASP A 38 15.08 -1.76 4.79
C ASP A 38 13.87 -0.82 4.75
N THR A 39 12.83 -1.21 5.48
CA THR A 39 11.55 -0.51 5.50
C THR A 39 11.69 0.93 5.99
N LYS A 40 12.51 1.14 7.05
CA LYS A 40 12.66 2.47 7.66
C LYS A 40 13.23 3.50 6.66
N ASN A 41 14.35 3.19 6.04
CA ASN A 41 14.99 4.12 5.11
C ASN A 41 14.13 4.32 3.85
N THR A 42 13.40 3.27 3.41
CA THR A 42 12.47 3.41 2.29
C THR A 42 11.31 4.34 2.61
N VAL A 43 10.71 4.22 3.80
CA VAL A 43 9.65 5.14 4.26
C VAL A 43 10.18 6.57 4.34
N CYS A 44 11.36 6.80 4.95
CA CYS A 44 11.98 8.12 5.00
C CYS A 44 12.21 8.69 3.60
N SER A 45 12.80 7.91 2.69
CA SER A 45 13.03 8.35 1.31
C SER A 45 11.77 8.73 0.56
N VAL A 46 10.66 8.00 0.78
CA VAL A 46 9.36 8.31 0.15
C VAL A 46 8.79 9.61 0.71
N LEU A 47 8.90 9.83 2.03
CA LEU A 47 8.44 11.06 2.68
C LEU A 47 9.32 12.28 2.32
N ASP A 48 10.64 12.11 2.22
CA ASP A 48 11.56 13.17 1.78
C ASP A 48 11.20 13.64 0.36
N LYS A 49 10.97 12.72 -0.57
CA LYS A 49 10.51 13.04 -1.93
C LYS A 49 9.16 13.78 -1.95
N LEU A 50 8.24 13.39 -1.05
CA LEU A 50 6.96 14.08 -0.91
C LEU A 50 7.17 15.54 -0.50
N ILE A 51 7.98 15.78 0.55
CA ILE A 51 8.26 17.12 1.07
C ILE A 51 8.99 17.96 0.02
N GLU A 52 9.96 17.39 -0.68
CA GLU A 52 10.68 18.06 -1.78
C GLU A 52 9.75 18.44 -2.94
N SER A 53 8.77 17.58 -3.26
CA SER A 53 7.82 17.82 -4.34
C SER A 53 6.75 18.85 -3.99
N TYR A 54 6.43 19.02 -2.72
CA TYR A 54 5.34 19.87 -2.23
C TYR A 54 5.76 20.69 -0.99
N PRO A 55 6.82 21.52 -1.08
CA PRO A 55 7.46 22.15 0.07
C PRO A 55 6.56 23.14 0.84
N ASP A 56 5.56 23.72 0.18
CA ASP A 56 4.68 24.73 0.76
C ASP A 56 3.29 24.18 1.14
N ASN A 57 3.10 22.87 1.06
CA ASN A 57 1.81 22.25 1.33
C ASN A 57 1.69 21.74 2.78
N LEU A 58 0.45 21.73 3.27
CA LEU A 58 0.11 21.00 4.49
C LEU A 58 -0.35 19.59 4.14
N PHE A 59 -0.07 18.62 5.03
CA PHE A 59 -0.42 17.24 4.80
C PHE A 59 -1.29 16.67 5.92
N THR A 60 -2.30 15.89 5.55
CA THR A 60 -2.86 14.87 6.42
C THR A 60 -2.31 13.53 5.96
N ILE A 61 -1.80 12.72 6.88
CA ILE A 61 -1.17 11.44 6.55
C ILE A 61 -1.86 10.32 7.33
N ALA A 62 -2.17 9.23 6.66
CA ALA A 62 -2.64 7.99 7.29
C ALA A 62 -1.85 6.80 6.75
N LEU A 63 -1.57 5.84 7.62
CA LEU A 63 -0.80 4.64 7.30
C LEU A 63 -1.68 3.40 7.29
N THR A 64 -1.32 2.48 6.40
CA THR A 64 -1.89 1.13 6.32
C THR A 64 -0.79 0.13 5.94
N GLY A 65 -1.09 -1.14 5.97
CA GLY A 65 -0.14 -2.20 5.61
C GLY A 65 0.38 -2.97 6.82
N SER A 66 0.79 -4.21 6.58
CA SER A 66 1.26 -5.14 7.62
C SER A 66 2.51 -4.66 8.37
N GLY A 67 3.37 -3.86 7.71
CA GLY A 67 4.56 -3.24 8.29
C GLY A 67 4.36 -1.84 8.88
N ALA A 68 3.18 -1.24 8.73
CA ALA A 68 2.97 0.17 9.04
C ALA A 68 2.78 0.49 10.52
N MET A 69 2.36 -0.46 11.36
CA MET A 69 2.00 -0.21 12.76
C MET A 69 3.14 0.46 13.55
N SER A 70 4.37 -0.04 13.39
CA SER A 70 5.54 0.53 14.08
C SER A 70 5.86 1.94 13.62
N ALA A 71 5.74 2.21 12.31
CA ALA A 71 5.96 3.54 11.75
C ALA A 71 4.87 4.52 12.20
N ALA A 72 3.61 4.10 12.20
CA ALA A 72 2.48 4.90 12.67
C ALA A 72 2.64 5.32 14.14
N ASN A 73 2.99 4.37 15.00
CA ASN A 73 3.25 4.65 16.42
C ASN A 73 4.45 5.59 16.62
N PHE A 74 5.52 5.39 15.86
CA PHE A 74 6.72 6.23 15.98
C PHE A 74 6.48 7.67 15.53
N LEU A 75 5.67 7.86 14.48
CA LEU A 75 5.37 9.17 13.89
C LEU A 75 4.13 9.84 14.50
N ASP A 76 3.45 9.18 15.45
CA ASP A 76 2.16 9.60 16.00
C ASP A 76 1.11 9.89 14.90
N LEU A 77 1.02 8.99 13.93
CA LEU A 77 0.12 9.09 12.79
C LEU A 77 -0.98 8.02 12.85
N PRO A 78 -2.17 8.28 12.31
CA PRO A 78 -3.27 7.32 12.30
C PRO A 78 -2.92 6.08 11.45
N PHE A 79 -3.18 4.91 12.02
CA PHE A 79 -3.12 3.62 11.34
C PHE A 79 -4.53 3.15 10.99
N ILE A 80 -4.73 2.74 9.75
CA ILE A 80 -5.98 2.18 9.23
C ILE A 80 -5.73 0.73 8.81
N GLN A 81 -6.57 -0.18 9.25
CA GLN A 81 -6.46 -1.60 8.84
C GLN A 81 -6.61 -1.75 7.31
N GLU A 82 -5.83 -2.64 6.71
CA GLU A 82 -5.80 -2.87 5.26
C GLU A 82 -7.20 -3.16 4.68
N VAL A 83 -7.96 -4.02 5.33
CA VAL A 83 -9.32 -4.38 4.89
C VAL A 83 -10.25 -3.16 4.86
N VAL A 84 -10.12 -2.24 5.82
CA VAL A 84 -10.89 -1.00 5.87
C VAL A 84 -10.48 -0.05 4.76
N SER A 85 -9.16 0.11 4.55
CA SER A 85 -8.60 0.93 3.47
C SER A 85 -9.03 0.41 2.09
N CYS A 86 -8.94 -0.91 1.89
CA CYS A 86 -9.36 -1.58 0.66
C CYS A 86 -10.86 -1.35 0.40
N LYS A 87 -11.72 -1.57 1.42
CA LYS A 87 -13.16 -1.32 1.30
C LYS A 87 -13.46 0.10 0.87
N ARG A 88 -12.85 1.10 1.52
CA ARG A 88 -13.06 2.51 1.17
C ARG A 88 -12.64 2.85 -0.25
N ALA A 89 -11.52 2.29 -0.71
CA ALA A 89 -11.06 2.46 -2.09
C ALA A 89 -12.05 1.83 -3.09
N VAL A 90 -12.52 0.62 -2.82
CA VAL A 90 -13.48 -0.08 -3.68
C VAL A 90 -14.81 0.68 -3.73
N GLU A 91 -15.36 1.07 -2.58
CA GLU A 91 -16.61 1.86 -2.52
C GLU A 91 -16.53 3.15 -3.35
N LYS A 92 -15.35 3.78 -3.39
CA LYS A 92 -15.13 5.02 -4.12
C LYS A 92 -14.94 4.82 -5.62
N TYR A 93 -14.10 3.87 -6.02
CA TYR A 93 -13.62 3.76 -7.40
C TYR A 93 -14.31 2.68 -8.22
N ILE A 94 -14.82 1.63 -7.58
CA ILE A 94 -15.48 0.48 -8.23
C ILE A 94 -16.64 -0.04 -7.38
N PRO A 95 -17.66 0.80 -7.11
CA PRO A 95 -18.71 0.54 -6.11
C PRO A 95 -19.60 -0.67 -6.39
N GLN A 96 -19.54 -1.26 -7.58
CA GLN A 96 -20.31 -2.46 -7.94
C GLN A 96 -19.55 -3.77 -7.70
N THR A 97 -18.46 -3.71 -6.92
CA THR A 97 -17.61 -4.86 -6.63
C THR A 97 -18.11 -5.60 -5.40
N ASP A 98 -18.41 -6.88 -5.55
CA ASP A 98 -18.82 -7.76 -4.45
C ASP A 98 -17.64 -8.46 -3.79
N VAL A 99 -16.56 -8.69 -4.55
CA VAL A 99 -15.38 -9.46 -4.10
C VAL A 99 -14.11 -8.82 -4.61
N VAL A 100 -13.10 -8.71 -3.74
CA VAL A 100 -11.72 -8.34 -4.09
C VAL A 100 -10.79 -9.49 -3.80
N ILE A 101 -9.91 -9.79 -4.75
CA ILE A 101 -8.77 -10.69 -4.56
C ILE A 101 -7.52 -9.82 -4.53
N GLU A 102 -6.85 -9.79 -3.38
CA GLU A 102 -5.58 -9.10 -3.19
C GLU A 102 -4.43 -10.13 -3.24
N LEU A 103 -3.48 -9.89 -4.12
CA LEU A 103 -2.24 -10.65 -4.20
C LEU A 103 -1.11 -9.78 -3.67
N GLY A 104 -0.79 -9.96 -2.40
CA GLY A 104 0.28 -9.24 -1.71
C GLY A 104 1.67 -9.80 -1.99
N GLY A 105 2.68 -9.28 -1.27
CA GLY A 105 4.06 -9.79 -1.34
C GLY A 105 4.18 -11.21 -0.80
N GLU A 106 3.52 -11.50 0.32
CA GLU A 106 3.61 -12.79 1.02
C GLU A 106 2.26 -13.49 1.15
N ASP A 107 1.15 -12.74 1.12
CA ASP A 107 -0.19 -13.23 1.37
C ASP A 107 -1.10 -13.05 0.15
N ALA A 108 -2.08 -13.94 0.02
CA ALA A 108 -3.24 -13.74 -0.84
C ALA A 108 -4.49 -13.64 0.04
N LYS A 109 -5.33 -12.64 -0.23
CA LYS A 109 -6.54 -12.35 0.52
C LYS A 109 -7.74 -12.30 -0.41
N ILE A 110 -8.87 -12.82 0.04
CA ILE A 110 -10.18 -12.60 -0.60
C ILE A 110 -11.02 -11.81 0.39
N ILE A 111 -11.57 -10.71 -0.07
CA ILE A 111 -12.44 -9.81 0.72
C ILE A 111 -13.81 -9.77 0.06
N TYR A 112 -14.84 -10.13 0.79
CA TYR A 112 -16.24 -10.04 0.37
C TYR A 112 -16.86 -8.78 0.97
N PHE A 113 -17.61 -8.04 0.16
CA PHE A 113 -18.26 -6.78 0.53
C PHE A 113 -19.80 -6.88 0.62
N ASP A 114 -20.31 -8.06 0.78
CA ASP A 114 -21.74 -8.25 1.02
C ASP A 114 -22.17 -7.60 2.34
N ASN A 115 -23.24 -7.95 2.96
CA ASN A 115 -23.81 -7.33 4.17
C ASN A 115 -22.83 -7.13 5.35
N SER A 116 -21.71 -7.85 5.36
CA SER A 116 -20.57 -7.67 6.28
C SER A 116 -19.25 -7.81 5.54
N ILE A 117 -18.17 -7.21 6.09
CA ILE A 117 -16.82 -7.46 5.54
C ILE A 117 -16.36 -8.83 6.04
N GLU A 118 -16.20 -9.77 5.14
CA GLU A 118 -15.57 -11.06 5.42
C GLU A 118 -14.23 -11.14 4.68
N GLN A 119 -13.16 -11.42 5.42
CA GLN A 119 -11.83 -11.61 4.86
C GLN A 119 -11.37 -13.04 5.07
N ARG A 120 -10.84 -13.65 4.03
CA ARG A 120 -10.14 -14.94 4.09
C ARG A 120 -8.73 -14.79 3.53
N MET A 121 -7.78 -15.38 4.20
CA MET A 121 -6.37 -15.41 3.78
C MET A 121 -5.96 -16.84 3.49
N ASN A 122 -4.98 -17.03 2.58
CA ASN A 122 -4.37 -18.34 2.41
C ASN A 122 -3.61 -18.72 3.69
N GLY A 123 -3.85 -19.93 4.19
CA GLY A 123 -3.21 -20.44 5.41
C GLY A 123 -1.80 -21.01 5.20
N THR A 124 -1.29 -21.03 3.98
CA THR A 124 0.03 -21.56 3.60
C THR A 124 0.80 -20.54 2.78
N CYS A 125 2.08 -20.39 3.12
CA CYS A 125 3.00 -19.40 2.58
C CYS A 125 3.06 -19.36 1.05
N ALA A 126 3.05 -18.15 0.54
CA ALA A 126 3.69 -17.63 -0.67
C ALA A 126 3.33 -18.23 -2.06
N GLY A 127 2.63 -19.32 -2.21
CA GLY A 127 2.27 -19.85 -3.53
C GLY A 127 1.41 -18.85 -4.32
N GLY A 128 1.94 -18.32 -5.45
CA GLY A 128 1.23 -17.38 -6.31
C GLY A 128 1.26 -15.92 -5.84
N THR A 129 2.07 -15.58 -4.83
CA THR A 129 2.25 -14.21 -4.33
C THR A 129 3.46 -13.52 -4.96
N GLY A 130 3.66 -12.22 -4.66
CA GLY A 130 4.80 -11.46 -5.17
C GLY A 130 6.15 -12.06 -4.82
N ALA A 131 6.33 -12.60 -3.61
CA ALA A 131 7.56 -13.27 -3.18
C ALA A 131 7.86 -14.52 -4.02
N PHE A 132 6.84 -15.29 -4.41
CA PHE A 132 7.01 -16.44 -5.30
C PHE A 132 7.48 -15.99 -6.69
N ILE A 133 6.88 -14.93 -7.25
CA ILE A 133 7.29 -14.36 -8.54
C ILE A 133 8.74 -13.89 -8.49
N ASP A 134 9.15 -13.25 -7.39
CA ASP A 134 10.54 -12.79 -7.19
C ASP A 134 11.53 -13.95 -7.10
N GLN A 135 11.17 -15.02 -6.41
CA GLN A 135 11.98 -16.24 -6.35
C GLN A 135 12.15 -16.87 -7.73
N MET A 136 11.09 -16.95 -8.52
CA MET A 136 11.16 -17.47 -9.88
C MET A 136 12.02 -16.57 -10.77
N ALA A 137 11.88 -15.24 -10.68
CA ALA A 137 12.71 -14.29 -11.41
C ALA A 137 14.21 -14.49 -11.08
N SER A 138 14.54 -14.63 -9.80
CA SER A 138 15.90 -14.87 -9.34
C SER A 138 16.48 -16.17 -9.89
N LEU A 139 15.71 -17.27 -9.84
CA LEU A 139 16.13 -18.59 -10.39
C LEU A 139 16.38 -18.52 -11.90
N LEU A 140 15.58 -17.73 -12.61
CA LEU A 140 15.69 -17.57 -14.06
C LEU A 140 16.67 -16.46 -14.45
N HIS A 141 17.39 -15.85 -13.50
CA HIS A 141 18.30 -14.72 -13.70
C HIS A 141 17.65 -13.57 -14.50
N THR A 142 16.39 -13.25 -14.19
CA THR A 142 15.61 -12.21 -14.85
C THR A 142 14.91 -11.31 -13.83
N ASP A 143 14.18 -10.30 -14.29
CA ASP A 143 13.35 -9.43 -13.47
C ASP A 143 11.91 -9.93 -13.44
N ALA A 144 11.20 -9.72 -12.32
CA ALA A 144 9.81 -10.15 -12.15
C ALA A 144 8.87 -9.58 -13.22
N SER A 145 9.15 -8.38 -13.75
CA SER A 145 8.38 -7.75 -14.82
C SER A 145 8.47 -8.50 -16.16
N ARG A 146 9.43 -9.39 -16.32
CA ARG A 146 9.67 -10.20 -17.54
C ARG A 146 9.11 -11.61 -17.46
N ILE A 147 8.59 -12.01 -16.31
CA ILE A 147 7.88 -13.29 -16.17
C ILE A 147 6.45 -13.10 -16.68
N LYS A 148 6.12 -13.79 -17.77
CA LYS A 148 4.79 -13.79 -18.40
C LYS A 148 4.14 -15.14 -18.25
#